data_ba4521b3ec23bcbb3f2d334a8702e649
#
_entry.id   ba4521b3ec23bcbb3f2d334a8702e649
#
_cell.length_a   1.000
_cell.length_b   1.000
_cell.length_c   1.000
_cell.angle_alpha   90.00
_cell.angle_beta   90.00
_cell.angle_gamma   90.00
#
_symmetry.space_group_name_H-M   'P 1'
#
loop_
_entity.id
_entity.type
_entity.pdbx_description
1 polymer ?
#
loop_
_entity_poly.entity_id
_entity_poly.type
_entity_poly.pdbx_seq_one_letter_code
_entity_poly.pdbx_strand_id
1 'polypeptide(L)'
;MEAERRKLTDMERIANNKAIAESYFHAYDKKAVKDGAVYDTWHYAPHAEYWSPYFGGNMIDLQTNPISVEDSATMEALSYSVEFRDWKPIDFECFPGIEGVAWKTHFGGYRKSDGVFMDFFAYSFIRSNEYGEITHWETHVNAAYNDFLDAAIGEHGPYDDADKYMAAVMKKLGSAGIDLAALMHKERRI
;
A
#
# COMPACT_ATOMS: atom_id res chain seq x y z
N MET A 1 -7.13 -20.39 26.88
CA MET A 1 -8.28 -20.73 26.01
C MET A 1 -8.27 -19.71 24.91
N GLU A 2 -7.79 -20.08 23.72
CA GLU A 2 -8.01 -19.24 22.53
C GLU A 2 -9.51 -19.17 22.30
N ALA A 3 -10.04 -17.95 22.18
CA ALA A 3 -11.43 -17.76 21.77
C ALA A 3 -11.57 -18.40 20.38
N GLU A 4 -12.55 -19.30 20.24
CA GLU A 4 -12.82 -19.98 18.97
C GLU A 4 -13.15 -18.89 17.94
N ARG A 5 -12.30 -18.68 16.93
CA ARG A 5 -12.47 -17.68 15.90
C ARG A 5 -13.72 -17.99 15.08
N ARG A 6 -14.65 -17.07 15.02
CA ARG A 6 -15.88 -17.22 14.24
C ARG A 6 -15.61 -17.01 12.75
N LYS A 7 -16.05 -17.96 11.92
CA LYS A 7 -16.06 -17.78 10.47
C LYS A 7 -17.09 -16.71 10.07
N LEU A 8 -16.73 -15.91 9.11
CA LEU A 8 -17.62 -14.91 8.53
C LEU A 8 -18.62 -15.57 7.57
N THR A 9 -19.84 -15.06 7.53
CA THR A 9 -20.81 -15.39 6.47
C THR A 9 -20.36 -14.77 5.13
N ASP A 10 -20.91 -15.23 4.01
CA ASP A 10 -20.56 -14.70 2.67
C ASP A 10 -20.78 -13.19 2.58
N MET A 11 -21.86 -12.68 3.14
CA MET A 11 -22.14 -11.23 3.16
C MET A 11 -21.12 -10.45 4.00
N GLU A 12 -20.72 -11.00 5.15
CA GLU A 12 -19.69 -10.40 6.00
C GLU A 12 -18.32 -10.43 5.31
N ARG A 13 -17.99 -11.50 4.58
CA ARG A 13 -16.75 -11.61 3.79
C ARG A 13 -16.72 -10.55 2.69
N ILE A 14 -17.80 -10.38 1.93
CA ILE A 14 -17.91 -9.33 0.91
C ILE A 14 -17.74 -7.95 1.53
N ALA A 15 -18.41 -7.68 2.65
CA ALA A 15 -18.33 -6.41 3.34
C ALA A 15 -16.90 -6.13 3.87
N ASN A 16 -16.25 -7.15 4.45
CA ASN A 16 -14.86 -7.06 4.92
C ASN A 16 -13.89 -6.78 3.76
N ASN A 17 -14.01 -7.51 2.65
CA ASN A 17 -13.17 -7.32 1.47
C ASN A 17 -13.34 -5.92 0.86
N LYS A 18 -14.58 -5.41 0.84
CA LYS A 18 -14.86 -4.03 0.44
C LYS A 18 -14.16 -3.04 1.36
N ALA A 19 -14.26 -3.22 2.68
CA ALA A 19 -13.62 -2.34 3.67
C ALA A 19 -12.09 -2.35 3.54
N ILE A 20 -11.46 -3.49 3.23
CA ILE A 20 -10.02 -3.57 2.93
C ILE A 20 -9.66 -2.66 1.75
N ALA A 21 -10.39 -2.74 0.64
CA ALA A 21 -10.13 -1.94 -0.54
C ALA A 21 -10.36 -0.44 -0.30
N GLU A 22 -11.44 -0.08 0.40
CA GLU A 22 -11.74 1.31 0.77
C GLU A 22 -10.68 1.90 1.71
N SER A 23 -10.17 1.11 2.66
CA SER A 23 -9.10 1.57 3.56
C SER A 23 -7.78 1.77 2.81
N TYR A 24 -7.47 0.98 1.79
CA TYR A 24 -6.32 1.22 0.92
C TYR A 24 -6.43 2.58 0.20
N PHE A 25 -7.58 2.92 -0.34
CA PHE A 25 -7.79 4.23 -0.96
C PHE A 25 -7.51 5.38 0.02
N HIS A 26 -7.90 5.22 1.29
CA HIS A 26 -7.64 6.21 2.33
C HIS A 26 -6.24 6.14 2.94
N ALA A 27 -5.51 5.05 2.77
CA ALA A 27 -4.17 4.86 3.35
C ALA A 27 -3.16 5.92 2.91
N TYR A 28 -3.35 6.50 1.74
CA TYR A 28 -2.51 7.57 1.20
C TYR A 28 -3.00 8.98 1.55
N ASP A 29 -4.09 9.12 2.29
CA ASP A 29 -4.51 10.39 2.87
C ASP A 29 -3.61 10.71 4.08
N LYS A 30 -2.91 11.84 4.03
CA LYS A 30 -1.97 12.25 5.09
C LYS A 30 -2.60 12.30 6.47
N LYS A 31 -3.89 12.63 6.58
CA LYS A 31 -4.60 12.68 7.85
C LYS A 31 -4.91 11.27 8.36
N ALA A 32 -5.42 10.41 7.50
CA ALA A 32 -5.74 9.04 7.84
C ALA A 32 -4.49 8.25 8.24
N VAL A 33 -3.38 8.41 7.49
CA VAL A 33 -2.06 7.84 7.81
C VAL A 33 -1.59 8.27 9.20
N LYS A 34 -1.75 9.54 9.57
CA LYS A 34 -1.33 10.05 10.86
C LYS A 34 -2.16 9.49 12.02
N ASP A 35 -3.45 9.32 11.82
CA ASP A 35 -4.38 8.88 12.87
C ASP A 35 -4.41 7.35 13.04
N GLY A 36 -3.78 6.58 12.12
CA GLY A 36 -3.64 5.12 12.19
C GLY A 36 -4.94 4.31 11.97
N ALA A 37 -6.08 4.98 11.91
CA ALA A 37 -7.41 4.34 11.84
C ALA A 37 -7.66 3.55 10.53
N VAL A 38 -6.91 3.86 9.48
CA VAL A 38 -7.10 3.29 8.15
C VAL A 38 -6.77 1.81 8.07
N TYR A 39 -5.85 1.36 8.93
CA TYR A 39 -5.30 0.00 8.88
C TYR A 39 -6.04 -1.01 9.76
N ASP A 40 -7.09 -0.61 10.47
CA ASP A 40 -7.83 -1.50 11.37
C ASP A 40 -8.54 -2.65 10.63
N THR A 41 -8.68 -2.57 9.31
CA THR A 41 -9.26 -3.61 8.47
C THR A 41 -8.22 -4.56 7.85
N TRP A 42 -6.92 -4.28 8.02
CA TRP A 42 -5.86 -5.07 7.41
C TRP A 42 -5.36 -6.13 8.38
N HIS A 43 -6.10 -7.22 8.50
CA HIS A 43 -5.71 -8.39 9.26
C HIS A 43 -5.10 -9.42 8.32
N TYR A 44 -3.91 -9.92 8.66
CA TYR A 44 -3.19 -10.88 7.86
C TYR A 44 -3.26 -12.28 8.46
N ALA A 45 -3.50 -13.26 7.61
CA ALA A 45 -3.29 -14.65 7.98
C ALA A 45 -1.79 -14.92 8.23
N PRO A 46 -1.43 -15.94 9.03
CA PRO A 46 -0.05 -16.39 9.10
C PRO A 46 0.51 -16.69 7.70
N HIS A 47 1.73 -16.20 7.43
CA HIS A 47 2.39 -16.34 6.12
C HIS A 47 1.62 -15.74 4.94
N ALA A 48 0.84 -14.68 5.17
CA ALA A 48 0.26 -13.91 4.09
C ALA A 48 1.36 -13.37 3.16
N GLU A 49 1.12 -13.41 1.87
CA GLU A 49 2.12 -13.10 0.86
C GLU A 49 1.76 -11.83 0.10
N TYR A 50 2.77 -11.00 -0.18
CA TYR A 50 2.66 -9.88 -1.09
C TYR A 50 3.48 -10.12 -2.35
N TRP A 51 2.96 -9.75 -3.50
CA TRP A 51 3.64 -9.87 -4.77
C TRP A 51 3.43 -8.63 -5.65
N SER A 52 4.49 -8.24 -6.35
CA SER A 52 4.41 -7.24 -7.42
C SER A 52 5.48 -7.51 -8.46
N PRO A 53 5.15 -7.50 -9.76
CA PRO A 53 6.15 -7.60 -10.81
C PRO A 53 7.12 -6.41 -10.79
N TYR A 54 6.73 -5.33 -10.12
CA TYR A 54 7.52 -4.13 -9.96
C TYR A 54 8.73 -4.33 -9.02
N PHE A 55 8.67 -5.34 -8.15
CA PHE A 55 9.73 -5.73 -7.20
C PHE A 55 10.38 -7.06 -7.59
N GLY A 56 10.68 -7.25 -8.88
CA GLY A 56 11.33 -8.45 -9.40
C GLY A 56 10.47 -9.70 -9.44
N GLY A 57 9.16 -9.59 -9.13
CA GLY A 57 8.24 -10.74 -9.10
C GLY A 57 8.50 -11.73 -7.97
N ASN A 58 9.25 -11.34 -6.94
CA ASN A 58 9.47 -12.17 -5.76
C ASN A 58 8.31 -12.06 -4.77
N MET A 59 7.96 -13.20 -4.16
CA MET A 59 6.99 -13.24 -3.07
C MET A 59 7.61 -12.69 -1.78
N ILE A 60 6.86 -11.85 -1.08
CA ILE A 60 7.24 -11.28 0.21
C ILE A 60 6.30 -11.84 1.26
N ASP A 61 6.83 -12.55 2.25
CA ASP A 61 6.06 -12.96 3.43
C ASP A 61 5.82 -11.73 4.32
N LEU A 62 4.58 -11.31 4.44
CA LEU A 62 4.19 -10.11 5.18
C LEU A 62 4.40 -10.25 6.70
N GLN A 63 4.49 -11.48 7.20
CA GLN A 63 4.76 -11.73 8.62
C GLN A 63 6.23 -11.46 8.98
N THR A 64 7.16 -11.80 8.09
CA THR A 64 8.61 -11.72 8.33
C THR A 64 9.27 -10.49 7.71
N ASN A 65 8.57 -9.78 6.82
CA ASN A 65 9.10 -8.56 6.22
C ASN A 65 9.38 -7.50 7.30
N PRO A 66 10.59 -6.91 7.32
CA PRO A 66 10.96 -5.89 8.32
C PRO A 66 10.11 -4.61 8.23
N ILE A 67 9.52 -4.34 7.06
CA ILE A 67 8.66 -3.17 6.84
C ILE A 67 7.25 -3.67 6.56
N SER A 68 6.28 -3.26 7.37
CA SER A 68 4.87 -3.59 7.14
C SER A 68 4.34 -2.90 5.88
N VAL A 69 3.23 -3.42 5.32
CA VAL A 69 2.56 -2.77 4.18
C VAL A 69 2.07 -1.37 4.57
N GLU A 70 1.61 -1.21 5.79
CA GLU A 70 1.15 0.05 6.37
C GLU A 70 2.29 1.08 6.43
N ASP A 71 3.45 0.67 6.96
CA ASP A 71 4.61 1.55 7.03
C ASP A 71 5.12 1.90 5.64
N SER A 72 5.11 0.94 4.71
CA SER A 72 5.45 1.15 3.30
C SER A 72 4.55 2.22 2.67
N ALA A 73 3.22 2.08 2.79
CA ALA A 73 2.25 3.04 2.26
C ALA A 73 2.44 4.44 2.87
N THR A 74 2.72 4.51 4.18
CA THR A 74 3.01 5.77 4.87
C THR A 74 4.27 6.43 4.33
N MET A 75 5.36 5.69 4.22
CA MET A 75 6.63 6.19 3.71
C MET A 75 6.54 6.63 2.26
N GLU A 76 5.85 5.87 1.41
CA GLU A 76 5.57 6.24 0.01
C GLU A 76 4.80 7.56 -0.08
N ALA A 77 3.67 7.67 0.63
CA ALA A 77 2.84 8.87 0.61
C ALA A 77 3.62 10.13 1.00
N LEU A 78 4.48 10.00 2.01
CA LEU A 78 5.33 11.11 2.47
C LEU A 78 6.45 11.43 1.49
N SER A 79 7.14 10.41 0.95
CA SER A 79 8.25 10.60 0.00
C SER A 79 7.78 11.29 -1.28
N TYR A 80 6.64 10.86 -1.83
CA TYR A 80 6.06 11.49 -3.02
C TYR A 80 5.62 12.92 -2.74
N SER A 81 5.12 13.18 -1.54
CA SER A 81 4.73 14.53 -1.12
C SER A 81 5.90 15.50 -0.98
N VAL A 82 7.16 15.03 -0.99
CA VAL A 82 8.34 15.92 -1.06
C VAL A 82 8.35 16.69 -2.38
N GLU A 83 8.16 16.00 -3.51
CA GLU A 83 8.21 16.60 -4.84
C GLU A 83 6.84 17.01 -5.41
N PHE A 84 5.76 16.37 -4.95
CA PHE A 84 4.42 16.63 -5.43
C PHE A 84 3.57 17.38 -4.41
N ARG A 85 2.84 18.40 -4.86
CA ARG A 85 1.74 18.98 -4.10
C ARG A 85 0.46 18.25 -4.47
N ASP A 86 -0.46 18.17 -3.51
CA ASP A 86 -1.79 17.58 -3.68
C ASP A 86 -1.78 16.12 -4.20
N TRP A 87 -0.66 15.41 -3.99
CA TRP A 87 -0.56 14.00 -4.35
C TRP A 87 -1.51 13.18 -3.48
N LYS A 88 -2.35 12.42 -4.14
CA LYS A 88 -3.37 11.59 -3.48
C LYS A 88 -4.01 10.59 -4.47
N PRO A 89 -4.76 9.61 -3.96
CA PRO A 89 -5.75 8.91 -4.77
C PRO A 89 -6.81 9.89 -5.26
N ILE A 90 -7.15 9.81 -6.56
CA ILE A 90 -8.10 10.70 -7.24
C ILE A 90 -9.42 9.97 -7.46
N ASP A 91 -9.33 8.72 -7.92
CA ASP A 91 -10.46 7.88 -8.28
C ASP A 91 -10.20 6.44 -7.88
N PHE A 92 -11.28 5.70 -7.61
CA PHE A 92 -11.21 4.37 -7.06
C PHE A 92 -12.42 3.55 -7.49
N GLU A 93 -12.15 2.34 -7.99
CA GLU A 93 -13.17 1.33 -8.29
C GLU A 93 -12.80 0.03 -7.61
N CYS A 94 -13.74 -0.63 -6.92
CA CYS A 94 -13.51 -1.93 -6.32
C CYS A 94 -14.60 -2.95 -6.66
N PHE A 95 -14.20 -4.21 -6.71
CA PHE A 95 -15.03 -5.36 -7.04
C PHE A 95 -14.90 -6.41 -5.94
N PRO A 96 -15.61 -6.26 -4.80
CA PRO A 96 -15.53 -7.20 -3.71
C PRO A 96 -16.28 -8.49 -4.02
N GLY A 97 -15.66 -9.61 -3.70
CA GLY A 97 -16.22 -10.95 -3.77
C GLY A 97 -16.10 -11.67 -2.42
N ILE A 98 -16.55 -12.93 -2.37
CA ILE A 98 -16.47 -13.75 -1.16
C ILE A 98 -15.02 -14.09 -0.82
N GLU A 99 -14.19 -14.41 -1.81
CA GLU A 99 -12.81 -14.89 -1.62
C GLU A 99 -11.76 -13.80 -1.67
N GLY A 100 -12.16 -12.54 -1.87
CA GLY A 100 -11.23 -11.42 -1.97
C GLY A 100 -11.83 -10.21 -2.65
N VAL A 101 -10.97 -9.29 -3.05
CA VAL A 101 -11.35 -8.04 -3.72
C VAL A 101 -10.31 -7.66 -4.76
N ALA A 102 -10.78 -7.17 -5.90
CA ALA A 102 -9.96 -6.46 -6.87
C ALA A 102 -10.29 -4.98 -6.83
N TRP A 103 -9.29 -4.11 -7.03
CA TRP A 103 -9.54 -2.68 -7.18
C TRP A 103 -8.54 -2.01 -8.10
N LYS A 104 -8.96 -0.87 -8.62
CA LYS A 104 -8.16 0.06 -9.40
C LYS A 104 -8.13 1.40 -8.67
N THR A 105 -6.95 1.97 -8.50
CA THR A 105 -6.78 3.31 -7.96
C THR A 105 -6.06 4.19 -8.98
N HIS A 106 -6.58 5.37 -9.21
CA HIS A 106 -5.93 6.43 -9.95
C HIS A 106 -5.23 7.37 -8.96
N PHE A 107 -3.93 7.48 -9.03
CA PHE A 107 -3.12 8.40 -8.21
C PHE A 107 -2.60 9.55 -9.07
N GLY A 108 -2.46 10.72 -8.48
CA GLY A 108 -1.83 11.84 -9.16
C GLY A 108 -1.54 13.03 -8.26
N GLY A 109 -0.73 13.93 -8.77
CA GLY A 109 -0.34 15.16 -8.10
C GLY A 109 0.39 16.11 -9.04
N TYR A 110 0.59 17.34 -8.57
CA TYR A 110 1.31 18.35 -9.34
C TYR A 110 2.77 18.41 -8.91
N ARG A 111 3.71 18.17 -9.83
CA ARG A 111 5.12 18.33 -9.56
C ARG A 111 5.44 19.77 -9.17
N LYS A 112 6.14 19.97 -8.06
CA LYS A 112 6.37 21.32 -7.48
C LYS A 112 7.29 22.18 -8.32
N SER A 113 8.24 21.55 -9.05
CA SER A 113 9.26 22.28 -9.80
C SER A 113 8.70 23.05 -11.02
N ASP A 114 7.66 22.53 -11.67
CA ASP A 114 7.12 23.09 -12.91
C ASP A 114 5.59 23.09 -12.99
N GLY A 115 4.90 22.54 -11.99
CA GLY A 115 3.44 22.48 -11.94
C GLY A 115 2.81 21.46 -12.87
N VAL A 116 3.59 20.57 -13.49
CA VAL A 116 3.06 19.51 -14.36
C VAL A 116 2.29 18.51 -13.52
N PHE A 117 1.08 18.14 -13.95
CA PHE A 117 0.31 17.07 -13.37
C PHE A 117 0.85 15.72 -13.86
N MET A 118 1.16 14.83 -12.94
CA MET A 118 1.60 13.46 -13.22
C MET A 118 0.71 12.49 -12.50
N ASP A 119 0.38 11.38 -13.14
CA ASP A 119 -0.54 10.38 -12.63
C ASP A 119 -0.16 8.97 -13.06
N PHE A 120 -0.69 7.99 -12.33
CA PHE A 120 -0.58 6.58 -12.66
C PHE A 120 -1.76 5.78 -12.11
N PHE A 121 -1.91 4.54 -12.59
CA PHE A 121 -2.89 3.59 -12.09
C PHE A 121 -2.22 2.44 -11.37
N ALA A 122 -2.75 2.11 -10.19
CA ALA A 122 -2.44 0.87 -9.49
C ALA A 122 -3.65 -0.07 -9.54
N TYR A 123 -3.39 -1.36 -9.70
CA TYR A 123 -4.38 -2.43 -9.72
C TYR A 123 -3.97 -3.44 -8.65
N SER A 124 -4.83 -3.69 -7.70
CA SER A 124 -4.54 -4.62 -6.62
C SER A 124 -5.58 -5.74 -6.57
N PHE A 125 -5.11 -6.90 -6.15
CA PHE A 125 -5.92 -8.10 -5.97
C PHE A 125 -5.57 -8.68 -4.60
N ILE A 126 -6.58 -8.84 -3.75
CA ILE A 126 -6.43 -9.49 -2.46
C ILE A 126 -7.26 -10.76 -2.43
N ARG A 127 -6.71 -11.82 -1.84
CA ARG A 127 -7.46 -12.99 -1.38
C ARG A 127 -7.57 -12.94 0.13
N SER A 128 -8.72 -13.32 0.63
CA SER A 128 -9.00 -13.45 2.06
C SER A 128 -9.54 -14.84 2.40
N ASN A 129 -9.25 -15.28 3.61
CA ASN A 129 -9.77 -16.53 4.14
C ASN A 129 -11.18 -16.37 4.74
N GLU A 130 -11.72 -17.44 5.28
CA GLU A 130 -13.05 -17.50 5.90
C GLU A 130 -13.19 -16.69 7.18
N TYR A 131 -12.07 -16.22 7.76
CA TYR A 131 -12.04 -15.34 8.94
C TYR A 131 -11.90 -13.86 8.57
N GLY A 132 -11.80 -13.54 7.26
CA GLY A 132 -11.61 -12.18 6.75
C GLY A 132 -10.17 -11.71 6.77
N GLU A 133 -9.20 -12.61 7.01
CA GLU A 133 -7.79 -12.28 7.00
C GLU A 133 -7.22 -12.34 5.59
N ILE A 134 -6.35 -11.39 5.26
CA ILE A 134 -5.62 -11.34 3.99
C ILE A 134 -4.64 -12.50 3.94
N THR A 135 -4.72 -13.32 2.88
CA THR A 135 -3.79 -14.43 2.63
C THR A 135 -2.82 -14.14 1.49
N HIS A 136 -3.23 -13.28 0.56
CA HIS A 136 -2.41 -12.92 -0.59
C HIS A 136 -2.78 -11.51 -1.04
N TRP A 137 -1.76 -10.72 -1.39
CA TRP A 137 -1.90 -9.38 -1.95
C TRP A 137 -1.01 -9.22 -3.17
N GLU A 138 -1.58 -8.83 -4.27
CA GLU A 138 -0.87 -8.59 -5.53
C GLU A 138 -1.13 -7.16 -6.00
N THR A 139 -0.08 -6.43 -6.40
CA THR A 139 -0.22 -5.07 -6.91
C THR A 139 0.55 -4.90 -8.23
N HIS A 140 -0.14 -4.38 -9.23
CA HIS A 140 0.40 -3.97 -10.52
C HIS A 140 0.27 -2.45 -10.68
N VAL A 141 1.15 -1.88 -11.50
CA VAL A 141 1.08 -0.46 -11.88
C VAL A 141 1.24 -0.32 -13.40
N ASN A 142 0.68 0.74 -13.98
CA ASN A 142 0.89 1.02 -15.38
C ASN A 142 2.26 1.67 -15.65
N ALA A 143 2.66 1.75 -16.93
CA ALA A 143 3.98 2.26 -17.32
C ALA A 143 4.25 3.72 -16.87
N ALA A 144 3.21 4.54 -16.70
CA ALA A 144 3.35 5.92 -16.23
C ALA A 144 3.94 6.02 -14.81
N TYR A 145 3.88 4.94 -14.04
CA TYR A 145 4.49 4.88 -12.71
C TYR A 145 6.02 5.03 -12.75
N ASN A 146 6.69 4.59 -13.82
CA ASN A 146 8.15 4.80 -13.97
C ASN A 146 8.52 6.28 -14.04
N ASP A 147 7.82 7.04 -14.88
CA ASP A 147 8.07 8.48 -15.02
C ASP A 147 7.71 9.23 -13.73
N PHE A 148 6.65 8.77 -13.06
CA PHE A 148 6.25 9.30 -11.77
C PHE A 148 7.32 9.05 -10.71
N LEU A 149 7.87 7.83 -10.61
CA LEU A 149 8.93 7.49 -9.63
C LEU A 149 10.21 8.27 -9.89
N ASP A 150 10.63 8.41 -11.15
CA ASP A 150 11.78 9.22 -11.49
C ASP A 150 11.62 10.65 -10.97
N ALA A 151 10.46 11.24 -11.18
CA ALA A 151 10.15 12.59 -10.67
C ALA A 151 10.03 12.63 -9.14
N ALA A 152 9.46 11.60 -8.50
CA ALA A 152 9.18 11.57 -7.08
C ALA A 152 10.42 11.29 -6.21
N ILE A 153 11.21 10.29 -6.57
CA ILE A 153 12.33 9.79 -5.76
C ILE A 153 13.66 9.72 -6.51
N GLY A 154 13.68 10.04 -7.80
CA GLY A 154 14.89 10.03 -8.64
C GLY A 154 15.37 8.62 -8.98
N GLU A 155 14.47 7.66 -9.09
CA GLU A 155 14.77 6.26 -9.36
C GLU A 155 13.81 5.72 -10.42
N HIS A 156 14.30 4.80 -11.24
CA HIS A 156 13.49 4.08 -12.21
C HIS A 156 13.23 2.64 -11.75
N GLY A 157 12.01 2.18 -11.94
CA GLY A 157 11.66 0.78 -11.81
C GLY A 157 11.59 0.06 -13.17
N PRO A 158 11.26 -1.22 -13.20
CA PRO A 158 11.03 -2.07 -12.03
C PRO A 158 12.31 -2.33 -11.23
N TYR A 159 12.13 -2.63 -9.95
CA TYR A 159 13.23 -2.96 -9.03
C TYR A 159 13.48 -4.47 -9.01
N ASP A 160 14.72 -4.88 -8.71
CA ASP A 160 15.06 -6.30 -8.57
C ASP A 160 14.39 -6.92 -7.33
N ASP A 161 14.16 -6.10 -6.29
CA ASP A 161 13.49 -6.49 -5.06
C ASP A 161 12.86 -5.28 -4.34
N ALA A 162 12.03 -5.58 -3.34
CA ALA A 162 11.34 -4.56 -2.54
C ALA A 162 12.31 -3.75 -1.65
N ASP A 163 13.42 -4.35 -1.22
CA ASP A 163 14.40 -3.68 -0.34
C ASP A 163 15.07 -2.53 -1.08
N LYS A 164 15.39 -2.71 -2.37
CA LYS A 164 15.96 -1.63 -3.19
C LYS A 164 14.98 -0.47 -3.36
N TYR A 165 13.72 -0.78 -3.61
CA TYR A 165 12.68 0.24 -3.69
C TYR A 165 12.54 1.00 -2.38
N MET A 166 12.40 0.27 -1.26
CA MET A 166 12.27 0.90 0.06
C MET A 166 13.51 1.71 0.47
N ALA A 167 14.70 1.28 0.07
CA ALA A 167 15.93 2.05 0.28
C ALA A 167 15.90 3.40 -0.46
N ALA A 168 15.37 3.44 -1.69
CA ALA A 168 15.20 4.69 -2.44
C ALA A 168 14.18 5.62 -1.78
N VAL A 169 13.04 5.09 -1.33
CA VAL A 169 12.02 5.83 -0.58
C VAL A 169 12.61 6.41 0.72
N MET A 170 13.31 5.59 1.51
CA MET A 170 13.95 6.03 2.76
C MET A 170 15.03 7.10 2.53
N LYS A 171 15.84 6.94 1.48
CA LYS A 171 16.84 7.95 1.09
C LYS A 171 16.17 9.30 0.77
N LYS A 172 15.04 9.28 0.06
CA LYS A 172 14.27 10.50 -0.25
C LYS A 172 13.75 11.17 1.02
N LEU A 173 13.15 10.40 1.92
CA LEU A 173 12.65 10.91 3.20
C LEU A 173 13.76 11.51 4.04
N GLY A 174 14.90 10.83 4.17
CA GLY A 174 16.07 11.31 4.89
C GLY A 174 16.62 12.63 4.32
N SER A 175 16.68 12.74 2.97
CA SER A 175 17.12 13.98 2.32
C SER A 175 16.16 15.16 2.55
N ALA A 176 14.90 14.89 2.83
CA ALA A 176 13.89 15.88 3.18
C ALA A 176 13.82 16.19 4.69
N GLY A 177 14.70 15.57 5.49
CA GLY A 177 14.74 15.76 6.95
C GLY A 177 13.55 15.12 7.69
N ILE A 178 12.91 14.11 7.10
CA ILE A 178 11.79 13.40 7.72
C ILE A 178 12.35 12.29 8.61
N ASP A 179 11.94 12.27 9.87
CA ASP A 179 12.36 11.26 10.85
C ASP A 179 11.62 9.95 10.63
N LEU A 180 12.31 8.97 10.08
CA LEU A 180 11.77 7.65 9.82
C LEU A 180 11.41 6.88 11.09
N ALA A 181 12.19 7.06 12.18
CA ALA A 181 11.93 6.34 13.42
C ALA A 181 10.62 6.78 14.08
N ALA A 182 10.17 8.00 13.81
CA ALA A 182 8.90 8.52 14.28
C ALA A 182 7.69 8.02 13.45
N LEU A 183 7.94 7.48 12.24
CA LEU A 183 6.90 7.06 11.31
C LEU A 183 6.59 5.56 11.39
N MET A 184 7.56 4.74 11.79
CA MET A 184 7.41 3.28 11.81
C MET A 184 6.59 2.84 13.01
N HIS A 185 5.63 1.96 12.79
CA HIS A 185 4.86 1.33 13.86
C HIS A 185 5.76 0.40 14.66
N LYS A 186 5.73 0.57 16.00
CA LYS A 186 6.56 -0.23 16.92
C LYS A 186 6.09 -1.66 17.08
N GLU A 187 4.84 -1.94 16.74
CA GLU A 187 4.22 -3.25 16.87
C GLU A 187 3.54 -3.62 15.56
N ARG A 188 3.91 -4.79 15.02
CA ARG A 188 3.21 -5.35 13.86
C ARG A 188 1.85 -5.87 14.30
N ARG A 189 0.83 -5.58 13.53
CA ARG A 189 -0.50 -6.20 13.68
C ARG A 189 -0.45 -7.58 13.00
N ILE A 190 -0.04 -8.59 13.76
CA ILE A 190 -0.09 -10.01 13.38
C ILE A 190 -1.37 -10.61 13.95
#